data_e83f51f175404791207b9e67e8e5e023
#
_entry.id   e83f51f175404791207b9e67e8e5e023
#
_cell.length_a   1.000
_cell.length_b   1.000
_cell.length_c   1.000
_cell.angle_alpha   90.00
_cell.angle_beta   90.00
_cell.angle_gamma   90.00
#
_symmetry.space_group_name_H-M   'P 1'
#
loop_
_entity.id
_entity.type
_entity.pdbx_description
1 polymer ?
#
loop_
_entity_poly.entity_id
_entity_poly.type
_entity_poly.pdbx_seq_one_letter_code
_entity_poly.pdbx_strand_id
1 'polypeptide(L)'
;MKSTVSIILLVAISHIALAQENLAVKSFRKVPADELKTFMQNEAFYWSKVAAVLKEKGQITSWGVQIRSGGMLASEPNVSTRIGIGSWENFENLGKNYAAAEEFVRSQMDPEMLALLEETLKQDKFEFASILTNTQEFIWSDKQPSFNYAVYNYSRADNPSQYLAEETRIMKPFFEKLMKQGKTKMKGWGTVNVLSPNGYEYPYNAFTVDFYENIGDAFSPFTSEDVSWPEEMASLGDLKTPGFWKRVIWKRVLHLNQKNELVQSW
;
A
#
# COMPACT_ATOMS: atom_id res chain seq x y z
N MET A 1 -7.67 69.10 -8.86
CA MET A 1 -6.79 67.91 -8.67
C MET A 1 -7.58 66.83 -7.97
N LYS A 2 -8.04 65.81 -8.73
CA LYS A 2 -8.76 64.67 -8.18
C LYS A 2 -7.77 63.49 -8.06
N SER A 3 -7.49 63.11 -6.85
CA SER A 3 -6.60 61.98 -6.54
C SER A 3 -7.42 60.69 -6.65
N THR A 4 -7.09 59.85 -7.61
CA THR A 4 -7.67 58.51 -7.79
C THR A 4 -6.84 57.53 -6.99
N VAL A 5 -7.40 57.02 -5.89
CA VAL A 5 -6.78 55.95 -5.09
C VAL A 5 -7.15 54.63 -5.77
N SER A 6 -6.19 54.00 -6.42
CA SER A 6 -6.32 52.63 -6.93
C SER A 6 -6.14 51.62 -5.78
N ILE A 7 -7.23 51.01 -5.39
CA ILE A 7 -7.22 49.86 -4.46
C ILE A 7 -6.83 48.64 -5.26
N ILE A 8 -5.60 48.17 -5.11
CA ILE A 8 -5.15 46.85 -5.60
C ILE A 8 -5.67 45.81 -4.64
N LEU A 9 -6.75 45.12 -5.05
CA LEU A 9 -7.29 43.96 -4.35
C LEU A 9 -6.35 42.76 -4.59
N LEU A 10 -5.43 42.51 -3.66
CA LEU A 10 -4.59 41.32 -3.68
C LEU A 10 -5.48 40.13 -3.28
N VAL A 11 -6.02 39.42 -4.28
CA VAL A 11 -6.65 38.12 -4.06
C VAL A 11 -5.53 37.12 -3.78
N ALA A 12 -5.25 36.92 -2.50
CA ALA A 12 -4.46 35.79 -2.06
C ALA A 12 -5.29 34.52 -2.34
N ILE A 13 -5.06 33.90 -3.50
CA ILE A 13 -5.51 32.54 -3.75
C ILE A 13 -4.69 31.65 -2.82
N SER A 14 -5.23 31.42 -1.61
CA SER A 14 -4.76 30.35 -0.77
C SER A 14 -4.98 29.05 -1.56
N HIS A 15 -3.90 28.54 -2.13
CA HIS A 15 -3.85 27.17 -2.57
C HIS A 15 -3.99 26.33 -1.30
N ILE A 16 -5.24 26.00 -0.97
CA ILE A 16 -5.50 24.85 -0.11
C ILE A 16 -4.94 23.68 -0.94
N ALA A 17 -3.70 23.29 -0.63
CA ALA A 17 -3.20 22.00 -1.03
C ALA A 17 -4.16 21.00 -0.40
N LEU A 18 -5.16 20.57 -1.16
CA LEU A 18 -5.96 19.40 -0.83
C LEU A 18 -4.91 18.31 -0.66
N ALA A 19 -4.68 17.90 0.58
CA ALA A 19 -3.80 16.78 0.89
C ALA A 19 -4.27 15.66 -0.02
N GLN A 20 -3.40 15.24 -0.95
CA GLN A 20 -3.74 14.21 -1.93
C GLN A 20 -4.12 12.98 -1.13
N GLU A 21 -5.40 12.63 -1.15
CA GLU A 21 -5.92 11.49 -0.43
C GLU A 21 -5.29 10.23 -1.02
N ASN A 22 -4.50 9.52 -0.23
CA ASN A 22 -3.79 8.32 -0.66
C ASN A 22 -4.50 7.06 -0.15
N LEU A 23 -5.79 6.95 -0.51
CA LEU A 23 -6.62 5.82 -0.12
C LEU A 23 -6.19 4.54 -0.84
N ALA A 24 -6.24 3.44 -0.10
CA ALA A 24 -6.04 2.11 -0.67
C ALA A 24 -6.89 1.06 0.06
N VAL A 25 -7.36 0.08 -0.70
CA VAL A 25 -7.89 -1.18 -0.13
C VAL A 25 -6.79 -2.22 -0.19
N LYS A 26 -6.58 -2.89 0.93
CA LYS A 26 -5.72 -4.06 1.03
C LYS A 26 -6.56 -5.25 1.45
N SER A 27 -6.57 -6.26 0.61
CA SER A 27 -7.31 -7.51 0.81
C SER A 27 -6.35 -8.63 1.20
N PHE A 28 -6.83 -9.52 2.05
CA PHE A 28 -6.06 -10.67 2.54
C PHE A 28 -6.82 -11.95 2.27
N ARG A 29 -6.15 -12.95 1.73
CA ARG A 29 -6.71 -14.26 1.42
C ARG A 29 -5.84 -15.38 1.97
N LYS A 30 -6.51 -16.45 2.35
CA LYS A 30 -5.86 -17.71 2.69
C LYS A 30 -6.11 -18.68 1.54
N VAL A 31 -5.18 -18.72 0.60
CA VAL A 31 -5.26 -19.56 -0.59
C VAL A 31 -4.60 -20.89 -0.30
N PRO A 32 -5.29 -22.06 -0.49
CA PRO A 32 -4.66 -23.36 -0.37
C PRO A 32 -3.44 -23.51 -1.28
N ALA A 33 -2.47 -24.31 -0.86
CA ALA A 33 -1.20 -24.42 -1.59
C ALA A 33 -1.36 -25.01 -3.00
N ASP A 34 -2.28 -25.94 -3.17
CA ASP A 34 -2.65 -26.58 -4.44
C ASP A 34 -3.43 -25.64 -5.38
N GLU A 35 -4.13 -24.65 -4.83
CA GLU A 35 -4.91 -23.66 -5.59
C GLU A 35 -4.11 -22.35 -5.88
N LEU A 36 -2.99 -22.15 -5.20
CA LEU A 36 -2.21 -20.92 -5.30
C LEU A 36 -1.79 -20.58 -6.73
N LYS A 37 -1.41 -21.61 -7.51
CA LYS A 37 -1.01 -21.43 -8.91
C LYS A 37 -2.18 -20.90 -9.75
N THR A 38 -3.36 -21.52 -9.64
CA THR A 38 -4.56 -21.10 -10.39
C THR A 38 -4.98 -19.69 -9.97
N PHE A 39 -4.99 -19.40 -8.66
CA PHE A 39 -5.25 -18.07 -8.15
C PHE A 39 -4.30 -17.03 -8.77
N MET A 40 -2.99 -17.28 -8.76
CA MET A 40 -2.00 -16.35 -9.34
C MET A 40 -2.15 -16.20 -10.85
N GLN A 41 -2.56 -17.23 -11.57
CA GLN A 41 -2.88 -17.15 -13.00
C GLN A 41 -4.09 -16.24 -13.25
N ASN A 42 -5.17 -16.36 -12.46
CA ASN A 42 -6.33 -15.47 -12.55
C ASN A 42 -5.94 -14.01 -12.28
N GLU A 43 -5.12 -13.76 -11.24
CA GLU A 43 -4.62 -12.42 -10.93
C GLU A 43 -3.76 -11.86 -12.09
N ALA A 44 -2.89 -12.68 -12.69
CA ALA A 44 -2.02 -12.25 -13.77
C ALA A 44 -2.75 -12.04 -15.10
N PHE A 45 -3.67 -12.93 -15.48
CA PHE A 45 -4.29 -12.91 -16.82
C PHE A 45 -5.59 -12.12 -16.91
N TYR A 46 -6.31 -12.01 -15.80
CA TYR A 46 -7.60 -11.35 -15.77
C TYR A 46 -7.59 -10.09 -14.92
N TRP A 47 -7.34 -10.22 -13.61
CA TRP A 47 -7.43 -9.09 -12.69
C TRP A 47 -6.42 -7.98 -12.97
N SER A 48 -5.24 -8.31 -13.48
CA SER A 48 -4.27 -7.31 -13.92
C SER A 48 -4.78 -6.48 -15.11
N LYS A 49 -5.53 -7.09 -16.06
CA LYS A 49 -6.14 -6.37 -17.19
C LYS A 49 -7.28 -5.45 -16.72
N VAL A 50 -8.14 -5.94 -15.82
CA VAL A 50 -9.18 -5.11 -15.19
C VAL A 50 -8.54 -3.94 -14.47
N ALA A 51 -7.51 -4.17 -13.68
CA ALA A 51 -6.77 -3.12 -12.98
C ALA A 51 -6.07 -2.14 -13.95
N ALA A 52 -5.54 -2.61 -15.07
CA ALA A 52 -4.93 -1.74 -16.10
C ALA A 52 -5.96 -0.78 -16.69
N VAL A 53 -7.16 -1.26 -17.02
CA VAL A 53 -8.28 -0.42 -17.52
C VAL A 53 -8.67 0.64 -16.47
N LEU A 54 -8.81 0.23 -15.21
CA LEU A 54 -9.14 1.16 -14.13
C LEU A 54 -8.06 2.22 -13.93
N LYS A 55 -6.78 1.82 -14.00
CA LYS A 55 -5.65 2.73 -13.82
C LYS A 55 -5.51 3.70 -14.99
N GLU A 56 -5.72 3.26 -16.22
CA GLU A 56 -5.72 4.10 -17.41
C GLU A 56 -6.80 5.18 -17.34
N LYS A 57 -7.97 4.85 -16.78
CA LYS A 57 -9.07 5.79 -16.54
C LYS A 57 -8.89 6.67 -15.30
N GLY A 58 -7.77 6.54 -14.56
CA GLY A 58 -7.52 7.29 -13.32
C GLY A 58 -8.43 6.90 -12.14
N GLN A 59 -9.13 5.77 -12.24
CA GLN A 59 -10.07 5.27 -11.23
C GLN A 59 -9.35 4.54 -10.08
N ILE A 60 -8.13 4.05 -10.34
CA ILE A 60 -7.18 3.58 -9.33
C ILE A 60 -5.80 4.14 -9.65
N THR A 61 -4.94 4.21 -8.62
CA THR A 61 -3.55 4.71 -8.75
C THR A 61 -2.53 3.59 -8.87
N SER A 62 -2.83 2.42 -8.30
CA SER A 62 -1.94 1.26 -8.31
C SER A 62 -2.70 -0.04 -8.06
N TRP A 63 -2.12 -1.14 -8.53
CA TRP A 63 -2.57 -2.49 -8.25
C TRP A 63 -1.38 -3.42 -8.10
N GLY A 64 -1.47 -4.38 -7.18
CA GLY A 64 -0.44 -5.40 -7.01
C GLY A 64 -0.83 -6.50 -6.05
N VAL A 65 -0.21 -7.66 -6.23
CA VAL A 65 -0.37 -8.87 -5.43
C VAL A 65 0.93 -9.19 -4.71
N GLN A 66 0.81 -9.58 -3.46
CA GLN A 66 1.90 -9.95 -2.58
C GLN A 66 1.66 -11.35 -2.03
N ILE A 67 2.70 -12.15 -1.95
CA ILE A 67 2.70 -13.44 -1.24
C ILE A 67 3.49 -13.27 0.06
N ARG A 68 2.99 -13.87 1.12
CA ARG A 68 3.66 -13.85 2.41
C ARG A 68 5.00 -14.57 2.34
N SER A 69 6.03 -13.94 2.91
CA SER A 69 7.38 -14.47 3.02
C SER A 69 7.75 -14.63 4.50
N GLY A 70 8.52 -15.65 4.83
CA GLY A 70 8.86 -15.98 6.20
C GLY A 70 7.81 -16.86 6.87
N GLY A 71 7.89 -16.96 8.20
CA GLY A 71 6.98 -17.80 8.99
C GLY A 71 5.54 -17.26 9.02
N MET A 72 4.57 -18.17 9.03
CA MET A 72 3.16 -17.84 9.26
C MET A 72 2.47 -18.96 10.03
N LEU A 73 1.42 -18.62 10.77
CA LEU A 73 0.51 -19.61 11.35
C LEU A 73 -0.44 -20.14 10.26
N ALA A 74 -0.88 -21.38 10.41
CA ALA A 74 -1.79 -22.01 9.44
C ALA A 74 -3.13 -21.25 9.26
N SER A 75 -3.55 -20.46 10.27
CA SER A 75 -4.76 -19.63 10.23
C SER A 75 -4.57 -18.27 9.55
N GLU A 76 -3.34 -17.92 9.16
CA GLU A 76 -3.04 -16.59 8.65
C GLU A 76 -3.15 -16.52 7.13
N PRO A 77 -3.48 -15.33 6.56
CA PRO A 77 -3.48 -15.12 5.13
C PRO A 77 -2.07 -15.24 4.54
N ASN A 78 -1.98 -15.87 3.37
CA ASN A 78 -0.74 -16.04 2.61
C ASN A 78 -0.68 -15.19 1.34
N VAL A 79 -1.79 -14.58 0.93
CA VAL A 79 -1.87 -13.67 -0.22
C VAL A 79 -2.49 -12.34 0.21
N SER A 80 -1.98 -11.25 -0.33
CA SER A 80 -2.55 -9.92 -0.17
C SER A 80 -2.58 -9.20 -1.51
N THR A 81 -3.73 -8.61 -1.85
CA THR A 81 -3.89 -7.71 -3.00
C THR A 81 -4.05 -6.29 -2.50
N ARG A 82 -3.32 -5.34 -3.09
CA ARG A 82 -3.44 -3.91 -2.78
C ARG A 82 -3.90 -3.14 -4.00
N ILE A 83 -4.92 -2.30 -3.81
CA ILE A 83 -5.47 -1.40 -4.80
C ILE A 83 -5.35 0.02 -4.25
N GLY A 84 -4.52 0.85 -4.86
CA GLY A 84 -4.47 2.28 -4.57
C GLY A 84 -5.63 2.97 -5.27
N ILE A 85 -6.45 3.69 -4.51
CA ILE A 85 -7.68 4.32 -5.02
C ILE A 85 -7.45 5.81 -5.27
N GLY A 86 -6.67 6.47 -4.41
CA GLY A 86 -6.32 7.88 -4.51
C GLY A 86 -7.32 8.80 -3.81
N SER A 87 -8.62 8.73 -4.09
CA SER A 87 -9.63 9.66 -3.56
C SER A 87 -10.88 8.97 -3.03
N TRP A 88 -11.67 9.70 -2.24
CA TRP A 88 -12.99 9.24 -1.78
C TRP A 88 -13.98 9.06 -2.93
N GLU A 89 -13.96 9.92 -3.92
CA GLU A 89 -14.82 9.80 -5.11
C GLU A 89 -14.56 8.46 -5.83
N ASN A 90 -13.29 8.12 -6.04
CA ASN A 90 -12.93 6.84 -6.63
C ASN A 90 -13.35 5.65 -5.74
N PHE A 91 -13.28 5.80 -4.41
CA PHE A 91 -13.70 4.76 -3.47
C PHE A 91 -15.22 4.53 -3.52
N GLU A 92 -16.02 5.58 -3.51
CA GLU A 92 -17.48 5.50 -3.62
C GLU A 92 -17.93 4.84 -4.92
N ASN A 93 -17.22 5.10 -6.02
CA ASN A 93 -17.51 4.54 -7.32
C ASN A 93 -16.79 3.22 -7.62
N LEU A 94 -16.00 2.68 -6.68
CA LEU A 94 -15.10 1.55 -6.94
C LEU A 94 -15.82 0.32 -7.51
N GLY A 95 -16.92 -0.09 -6.90
CA GLY A 95 -17.69 -1.24 -7.36
C GLY A 95 -18.27 -1.08 -8.77
N LYS A 96 -18.82 0.10 -9.08
CA LYS A 96 -19.34 0.44 -10.41
C LYS A 96 -18.20 0.46 -11.45
N ASN A 97 -17.07 1.04 -11.10
CA ASN A 97 -15.91 1.14 -11.98
C ASN A 97 -15.33 -0.25 -12.27
N TYR A 98 -15.25 -1.13 -11.24
CA TYR A 98 -14.84 -2.52 -11.41
C TYR A 98 -15.77 -3.28 -12.36
N ALA A 99 -17.09 -3.24 -12.15
CA ALA A 99 -18.05 -3.91 -13.01
C ALA A 99 -17.91 -3.48 -14.48
N ALA A 100 -17.77 -2.18 -14.74
CA ALA A 100 -17.57 -1.66 -16.09
C ALA A 100 -16.23 -2.09 -16.72
N ALA A 101 -15.15 -2.15 -15.93
CA ALA A 101 -13.85 -2.61 -16.40
C ALA A 101 -13.85 -4.12 -16.67
N GLU A 102 -14.52 -4.92 -15.83
CA GLU A 102 -14.70 -6.35 -16.04
C GLU A 102 -15.50 -6.64 -17.32
N GLU A 103 -16.62 -5.96 -17.52
CA GLU A 103 -17.43 -6.08 -18.75
C GLU A 103 -16.57 -5.78 -19.99
N PHE A 104 -15.80 -4.69 -19.96
CA PHE A 104 -14.90 -4.34 -21.05
C PHE A 104 -13.85 -5.43 -21.29
N VAL A 105 -13.15 -5.92 -20.26
CA VAL A 105 -12.13 -6.96 -20.41
C VAL A 105 -12.73 -8.26 -20.95
N ARG A 106 -13.90 -8.70 -20.42
CA ARG A 106 -14.62 -9.88 -20.87
C ARG A 106 -15.02 -9.79 -22.34
N SER A 107 -15.46 -8.61 -22.80
CA SER A 107 -15.83 -8.38 -24.20
C SER A 107 -14.66 -8.52 -25.21
N GLN A 108 -13.42 -8.46 -24.70
CA GLN A 108 -12.21 -8.62 -25.50
C GLN A 108 -11.65 -10.06 -25.47
N MET A 109 -12.25 -10.95 -24.68
CA MET A 109 -11.81 -12.35 -24.57
C MET A 109 -12.50 -13.23 -25.61
N ASP A 110 -11.80 -14.24 -26.13
CA ASP A 110 -12.46 -15.25 -26.90
C ASP A 110 -13.35 -16.15 -26.02
N PRO A 111 -14.39 -16.81 -26.61
CA PRO A 111 -15.37 -17.60 -25.84
C PRO A 111 -14.75 -18.76 -25.04
N GLU A 112 -13.70 -19.42 -25.55
CA GLU A 112 -13.07 -20.55 -24.88
C GLU A 112 -12.30 -20.07 -23.64
N MET A 113 -11.56 -18.97 -23.78
CA MET A 113 -10.82 -18.35 -22.67
C MET A 113 -11.78 -17.80 -21.61
N LEU A 114 -12.91 -17.22 -22.02
CA LEU A 114 -13.94 -16.75 -21.07
C LEU A 114 -14.56 -17.91 -20.29
N ALA A 115 -14.87 -19.02 -20.94
CA ALA A 115 -15.43 -20.21 -20.27
C ALA A 115 -14.44 -20.80 -19.25
N LEU A 116 -13.15 -20.89 -19.60
CA LEU A 116 -12.10 -21.34 -18.68
C LEU A 116 -11.95 -20.39 -17.47
N LEU A 117 -11.97 -19.09 -17.71
CA LEU A 117 -11.92 -18.09 -16.64
C LEU A 117 -13.10 -18.25 -15.68
N GLU A 118 -14.31 -18.40 -16.20
CA GLU A 118 -15.52 -18.56 -15.36
C GLU A 118 -15.48 -19.84 -14.52
N GLU A 119 -14.90 -20.92 -15.05
CA GLU A 119 -14.71 -22.15 -14.27
C GLU A 119 -13.71 -21.92 -13.12
N THR A 120 -12.57 -21.29 -13.39
CA THR A 120 -11.55 -21.04 -12.37
C THR A 120 -12.01 -20.03 -11.32
N LEU A 121 -12.79 -19.00 -11.67
CA LEU A 121 -13.33 -18.03 -10.73
C LEU A 121 -14.43 -18.63 -9.82
N LYS A 122 -15.17 -19.65 -10.25
CA LYS A 122 -16.15 -20.35 -9.40
C LYS A 122 -15.51 -21.09 -8.23
N GLN A 123 -14.26 -21.49 -8.38
CA GLN A 123 -13.50 -22.19 -7.35
C GLN A 123 -12.89 -21.22 -6.31
N ASP A 124 -12.90 -19.92 -6.59
CA ASP A 124 -12.24 -18.87 -5.79
C ASP A 124 -13.06 -18.49 -4.53
N LYS A 125 -13.26 -19.49 -3.62
CA LYS A 125 -13.98 -19.34 -2.35
C LYS A 125 -13.03 -19.21 -1.16
N PHE A 126 -11.99 -18.40 -1.29
CA PHE A 126 -11.03 -18.22 -0.23
C PHE A 126 -11.56 -17.31 0.88
N GLU A 127 -11.14 -17.59 2.11
CA GLU A 127 -11.38 -16.68 3.22
C GLU A 127 -10.85 -15.30 2.89
N PHE A 128 -11.68 -14.27 3.06
CA PHE A 128 -11.43 -12.92 2.63
C PHE A 128 -11.58 -11.95 3.79
N ALA A 129 -10.59 -11.09 3.95
CA ALA A 129 -10.65 -9.92 4.81
C ALA A 129 -10.07 -8.72 4.07
N SER A 130 -10.58 -7.52 4.31
CA SER A 130 -10.03 -6.30 3.72
C SER A 130 -9.94 -5.18 4.74
N ILE A 131 -8.98 -4.27 4.50
CA ILE A 131 -8.85 -3.02 5.23
C ILE A 131 -8.82 -1.86 4.25
N LEU A 132 -9.49 -0.76 4.62
CA LEU A 132 -9.35 0.53 3.97
C LEU A 132 -8.28 1.31 4.71
N THR A 133 -7.34 1.87 4.00
CA THR A 133 -6.18 2.57 4.55
C THR A 133 -6.01 3.93 3.90
N ASN A 134 -5.37 4.85 4.64
CA ASN A 134 -4.86 6.11 4.12
C ASN A 134 -3.36 6.18 4.37
N THR A 135 -2.58 6.27 3.31
CA THR A 135 -1.13 6.52 3.41
C THR A 135 -0.90 7.98 3.77
N GLN A 136 -0.21 8.24 4.86
CA GLN A 136 0.11 9.60 5.28
C GLN A 136 1.45 10.08 4.72
N GLU A 137 2.44 9.19 4.66
CA GLU A 137 3.76 9.53 4.15
C GLU A 137 4.41 8.31 3.49
N PHE A 138 5.12 8.56 2.37
CA PHE A 138 6.11 7.65 1.82
C PHE A 138 7.36 8.41 1.42
N ILE A 139 8.51 7.88 1.80
CA ILE A 139 9.83 8.32 1.35
C ILE A 139 10.53 7.19 0.60
N TRP A 140 11.37 7.55 -0.35
CA TRP A 140 12.06 6.60 -1.21
C TRP A 140 13.54 6.94 -1.34
N SER A 141 14.39 5.93 -1.49
CA SER A 141 15.83 6.10 -1.69
C SER A 141 16.17 6.75 -3.04
N ASP A 142 15.28 6.66 -4.02
CA ASP A 142 15.41 7.28 -5.35
C ASP A 142 14.03 7.61 -5.95
N LYS A 143 14.02 8.19 -7.15
CA LYS A 143 12.79 8.62 -7.84
C LYS A 143 11.92 7.46 -8.36
N GLN A 144 12.52 6.29 -8.58
CA GLN A 144 11.84 5.10 -9.09
C GLN A 144 12.33 3.86 -8.33
N PRO A 145 11.93 3.74 -7.05
CA PRO A 145 12.44 2.68 -6.21
C PRO A 145 11.97 1.32 -6.70
N SER A 146 12.95 0.44 -6.92
CA SER A 146 12.70 -0.98 -7.09
C SER A 146 12.68 -1.64 -5.72
N PHE A 147 11.64 -2.38 -5.40
CA PHE A 147 11.59 -3.23 -4.23
C PHE A 147 10.85 -4.52 -4.55
N ASN A 148 11.22 -5.59 -3.87
CA ASN A 148 10.55 -6.88 -3.98
C ASN A 148 9.85 -7.28 -2.69
N TYR A 149 10.28 -6.73 -1.55
CA TYR A 149 9.77 -7.08 -0.22
C TYR A 149 9.28 -5.84 0.50
N ALA A 150 8.15 -5.99 1.18
CA ALA A 150 7.58 -4.97 2.05
C ALA A 150 7.36 -5.59 3.45
N VAL A 151 7.90 -4.95 4.47
CA VAL A 151 7.72 -5.33 5.88
C VAL A 151 6.68 -4.42 6.49
N TYR A 152 5.56 -4.97 6.91
CA TYR A 152 4.49 -4.23 7.57
C TYR A 152 4.63 -4.40 9.07
N ASN A 153 4.79 -3.30 9.78
CA ASN A 153 4.93 -3.23 11.22
C ASN A 153 3.61 -2.70 11.81
N TYR A 154 2.68 -3.61 12.11
CA TYR A 154 1.35 -3.26 12.62
C TYR A 154 1.41 -2.82 14.07
N SER A 155 0.76 -1.70 14.38
CA SER A 155 0.70 -1.09 15.71
C SER A 155 -0.73 -0.81 16.14
N ARG A 156 -0.96 -0.82 17.45
CA ARG A 156 -2.18 -0.33 18.07
C ARG A 156 -1.88 0.96 18.82
N ALA A 157 -2.50 2.04 18.43
CA ALA A 157 -2.38 3.36 19.06
C ALA A 157 -3.75 3.84 19.58
N ASP A 158 -3.78 4.55 20.69
CA ASP A 158 -5.01 5.15 21.21
C ASP A 158 -5.50 6.25 20.26
N ASN A 159 -4.57 7.05 19.75
CA ASN A 159 -4.81 8.02 18.68
C ASN A 159 -3.87 7.74 17.50
N PRO A 160 -4.31 6.97 16.48
CA PRO A 160 -3.46 6.58 15.36
C PRO A 160 -2.96 7.77 14.54
N SER A 161 -3.75 8.83 14.40
CA SER A 161 -3.33 10.03 13.67
C SER A 161 -2.19 10.76 14.38
N GLN A 162 -2.28 10.90 15.70
CA GLN A 162 -1.21 11.50 16.50
C GLN A 162 0.06 10.64 16.48
N TYR A 163 -0.08 9.32 16.69
CA TYR A 163 1.04 8.39 16.63
C TYR A 163 1.77 8.48 15.29
N LEU A 164 1.04 8.41 14.17
CA LEU A 164 1.65 8.43 12.83
C LEU A 164 2.27 9.81 12.49
N ALA A 165 1.69 10.90 12.99
CA ALA A 165 2.29 12.23 12.84
C ALA A 165 3.64 12.32 13.56
N GLU A 166 3.73 11.83 14.81
CA GLU A 166 4.97 11.79 15.58
C GLU A 166 5.97 10.78 14.99
N GLU A 167 5.51 9.60 14.57
CA GLU A 167 6.34 8.63 13.84
C GLU A 167 6.96 9.27 12.59
N THR A 168 6.16 9.99 11.82
CA THR A 168 6.65 10.70 10.62
C THR A 168 7.63 11.80 10.99
N ARG A 169 7.33 12.61 12.00
CA ARG A 169 8.19 13.72 12.45
C ARG A 169 9.58 13.23 12.88
N ILE A 170 9.64 12.11 13.58
CA ILE A 170 10.89 11.57 14.16
C ILE A 170 11.62 10.68 13.14
N MET A 171 10.91 9.73 12.52
CA MET A 171 11.55 8.66 11.75
C MET A 171 11.81 9.02 10.28
N LYS A 172 11.00 9.91 9.68
CA LYS A 172 11.22 10.34 8.30
C LYS A 172 12.61 10.95 8.08
N PRO A 173 13.02 12.01 8.82
CA PRO A 173 14.35 12.61 8.63
C PRO A 173 15.49 11.63 8.96
N PHE A 174 15.28 10.74 9.90
CA PHE A 174 16.24 9.70 10.24
C PHE A 174 16.47 8.74 9.06
N PHE A 175 15.42 8.16 8.50
CA PHE A 175 15.55 7.23 7.38
C PHE A 175 16.00 7.90 6.09
N GLU A 176 15.55 9.13 5.80
CA GLU A 176 16.06 9.92 4.67
C GLU A 176 17.57 10.12 4.76
N LYS A 177 18.07 10.47 5.96
CA LYS A 177 19.52 10.61 6.20
C LYS A 177 20.27 9.31 5.99
N LEU A 178 19.76 8.18 6.53
CA LEU A 178 20.40 6.87 6.37
C LEU A 178 20.42 6.41 4.92
N MET A 179 19.30 6.56 4.20
CA MET A 179 19.22 6.24 2.77
C MET A 179 20.20 7.07 1.95
N LYS A 180 20.25 8.39 2.19
CA LYS A 180 21.17 9.30 1.51
C LYS A 180 22.65 8.96 1.78
N GLN A 181 22.96 8.47 2.96
CA GLN A 181 24.32 8.08 3.37
C GLN A 181 24.69 6.64 2.96
N GLY A 182 23.75 5.85 2.39
CA GLY A 182 23.97 4.44 2.12
C GLY A 182 24.14 3.58 3.38
N LYS A 183 23.71 4.07 4.54
CA LYS A 183 23.79 3.36 5.84
C LYS A 183 22.64 2.41 6.09
N THR A 184 21.67 2.37 5.20
CA THR A 184 20.57 1.40 5.23
C THR A 184 20.38 0.77 3.85
N LYS A 185 19.91 -0.49 3.84
CA LYS A 185 19.50 -1.23 2.65
C LYS A 185 18.03 -0.99 2.29
N MET A 186 17.34 -0.22 3.10
CA MET A 186 15.95 0.16 2.88
C MET A 186 15.82 0.97 1.59
N LYS A 187 14.84 0.64 0.76
CA LYS A 187 14.52 1.33 -0.51
C LYS A 187 13.43 2.38 -0.33
N GLY A 188 12.68 2.28 0.75
CA GLY A 188 11.65 3.24 1.12
C GLY A 188 11.05 2.92 2.47
N TRP A 189 10.32 3.88 3.00
CA TRP A 189 9.62 3.79 4.27
C TRP A 189 8.33 4.61 4.21
N GLY A 190 7.32 4.22 5.01
CA GLY A 190 6.10 5.01 5.08
C GLY A 190 5.21 4.68 6.25
N THR A 191 4.23 5.58 6.47
CA THR A 191 3.23 5.51 7.52
C THR A 191 1.83 5.40 6.95
N VAL A 192 1.02 4.53 7.52
CA VAL A 192 -0.32 4.20 7.02
C VAL A 192 -1.31 4.10 8.16
N ASN A 193 -2.41 4.85 8.06
CA ASN A 193 -3.55 4.78 8.94
C ASN A 193 -4.57 3.74 8.43
N VAL A 194 -5.11 2.92 9.32
CA VAL A 194 -6.22 2.00 9.02
C VAL A 194 -7.52 2.71 9.32
N LEU A 195 -8.32 2.98 8.29
CA LEU A 195 -9.59 3.68 8.39
C LEU A 195 -10.75 2.74 8.70
N SER A 196 -10.71 1.52 8.10
CA SER A 196 -11.75 0.52 8.29
C SER A 196 -11.20 -0.89 8.00
N PRO A 197 -11.60 -1.93 8.75
CA PRO A 197 -12.31 -1.80 10.01
C PRO A 197 -11.41 -1.16 11.08
N ASN A 198 -12.00 -0.30 11.90
CA ASN A 198 -11.31 0.36 13.00
C ASN A 198 -12.25 0.36 14.21
N GLY A 199 -11.75 -0.06 15.36
CA GLY A 199 -12.51 -0.17 16.57
C GLY A 199 -11.70 -0.86 17.67
N TYR A 200 -12.24 -0.89 18.87
CA TYR A 200 -11.54 -1.42 20.04
C TYR A 200 -11.14 -2.90 19.90
N GLU A 201 -11.91 -3.68 19.18
CA GLU A 201 -11.71 -5.14 18.95
C GLU A 201 -10.60 -5.44 17.93
N TYR A 202 -10.20 -4.48 17.10
CA TYR A 202 -9.15 -4.71 16.11
C TYR A 202 -7.77 -4.55 16.75
N PRO A 203 -6.86 -5.52 16.51
CA PRO A 203 -5.56 -5.55 17.19
C PRO A 203 -4.57 -4.51 16.69
N TYR A 204 -4.88 -3.81 15.59
CA TYR A 204 -4.06 -2.72 15.03
C TYR A 204 -4.94 -1.69 14.33
N ASN A 205 -4.48 -0.44 14.30
CA ASN A 205 -5.13 0.67 13.60
C ASN A 205 -4.14 1.57 12.86
N ALA A 206 -2.86 1.24 12.91
CA ALA A 206 -1.79 1.92 12.21
C ALA A 206 -0.70 0.91 11.83
N PHE A 207 0.09 1.23 10.82
CA PHE A 207 1.33 0.49 10.55
C PHE A 207 2.36 1.37 9.83
N THR A 208 3.62 1.04 10.03
CA THR A 208 4.69 1.49 9.15
C THR A 208 5.04 0.40 8.15
N VAL A 209 5.62 0.79 7.03
CA VAL A 209 6.06 -0.15 6.01
C VAL A 209 7.48 0.17 5.57
N ASP A 210 8.34 -0.85 5.57
CA ASP A 210 9.71 -0.77 5.13
C ASP A 210 9.87 -1.56 3.83
N PHE A 211 10.52 -0.99 2.82
CA PHE A 211 10.68 -1.61 1.51
C PHE A 211 12.12 -2.04 1.27
N TYR A 212 12.31 -3.26 0.76
CA TYR A 212 13.62 -3.86 0.50
C TYR A 212 13.68 -4.55 -0.86
N GLU A 213 14.88 -4.62 -1.42
CA GLU A 213 15.13 -5.38 -2.66
C GLU A 213 15.24 -6.88 -2.38
N ASN A 214 15.92 -7.26 -1.31
CA ASN A 214 16.16 -8.65 -0.92
C ASN A 214 15.55 -8.96 0.45
N ILE A 215 15.13 -10.20 0.67
CA ILE A 215 14.55 -10.63 1.95
C ILE A 215 15.56 -10.55 3.10
N GLY A 216 16.84 -10.84 2.84
CA GLY A 216 17.89 -10.74 3.84
C GLY A 216 18.07 -9.33 4.40
N ASP A 217 17.81 -8.31 3.58
CA ASP A 217 17.91 -6.91 3.96
C ASP A 217 16.82 -6.52 4.98
N ALA A 218 15.67 -7.19 4.97
CA ALA A 218 14.61 -7.00 5.96
C ALA A 218 15.01 -7.48 7.37
N PHE A 219 15.95 -8.41 7.47
CA PHE A 219 16.47 -8.91 8.74
C PHE A 219 17.76 -8.23 9.19
N SER A 220 18.50 -7.61 8.24
CA SER A 220 19.72 -6.85 8.49
C SER A 220 19.67 -5.53 7.71
N PRO A 221 18.83 -4.56 8.17
CA PRO A 221 18.50 -3.37 7.39
C PRO A 221 19.63 -2.33 7.33
N PHE A 222 20.60 -2.41 8.23
CA PHE A 222 21.70 -1.44 8.29
C PHE A 222 22.99 -2.03 7.70
N THR A 223 23.78 -1.16 7.09
CA THR A 223 25.09 -1.51 6.50
C THR A 223 26.26 -1.29 7.47
N SER A 224 25.99 -0.65 8.62
CA SER A 224 26.97 -0.29 9.64
C SER A 224 26.36 -0.47 11.04
N GLU A 225 27.19 -0.82 12.01
CA GLU A 225 26.81 -0.86 13.43
C GLU A 225 26.71 0.54 14.06
N ASP A 226 27.26 1.57 13.41
CA ASP A 226 27.28 2.96 13.89
C ASP A 226 25.97 3.72 13.60
N VAL A 227 24.84 3.06 13.72
CA VAL A 227 23.52 3.66 13.57
C VAL A 227 22.95 3.99 14.94
N SER A 228 22.95 5.27 15.30
CA SER A 228 22.29 5.76 16.51
C SER A 228 20.87 6.17 16.21
N TRP A 229 19.92 5.56 16.92
CA TRP A 229 18.50 5.90 16.82
C TRP A 229 18.23 7.30 17.40
N PRO A 230 17.21 8.02 16.90
CA PRO A 230 16.80 9.30 17.50
C PRO A 230 16.42 9.10 18.98
N GLU A 231 16.87 10.01 19.85
CA GLU A 231 16.53 9.97 21.28
C GLU A 231 15.01 10.06 21.50
N GLU A 232 14.33 10.88 20.68
CA GLU A 232 12.90 11.06 20.71
C GLU A 232 12.09 9.78 20.36
N MET A 233 12.73 8.76 19.75
CA MET A 233 12.05 7.51 19.41
C MET A 233 11.41 6.85 20.66
N ALA A 234 11.97 7.06 21.82
CA ALA A 234 11.41 6.53 23.07
C ALA A 234 9.96 7.04 23.33
N SER A 235 9.68 8.30 22.98
CA SER A 235 8.34 8.90 23.16
C SER A 235 7.26 8.26 22.29
N LEU A 236 7.62 7.59 21.20
CA LEU A 236 6.66 6.84 20.36
C LEU A 236 6.04 5.66 21.13
N GLY A 237 6.76 5.13 22.12
CA GLY A 237 6.28 4.07 23.00
C GLY A 237 5.06 4.47 23.84
N ASP A 238 4.94 5.76 24.16
CA ASP A 238 3.83 6.29 24.98
C ASP A 238 2.54 6.50 24.16
N LEU A 239 2.65 6.50 22.82
CA LEU A 239 1.52 6.77 21.92
C LEU A 239 0.87 5.48 21.37
N LYS A 240 1.44 4.32 21.66
CA LYS A 240 0.94 3.02 21.19
C LYS A 240 1.24 1.93 22.19
N THR A 241 0.55 0.80 22.06
CA THR A 241 0.91 -0.43 22.77
C THR A 241 2.38 -0.75 22.51
N PRO A 242 3.17 -1.09 23.54
CA PRO A 242 4.60 -1.37 23.40
C PRO A 242 4.91 -2.42 22.34
N GLY A 243 5.93 -2.14 21.52
CA GLY A 243 6.31 -3.00 20.40
C GLY A 243 5.38 -2.87 19.18
N PHE A 244 5.47 -3.85 18.28
CA PHE A 244 4.52 -4.05 17.19
C PHE A 244 3.57 -5.16 17.58
N TRP A 245 2.26 -4.99 17.29
CA TRP A 245 1.32 -6.10 17.43
C TRP A 245 1.74 -7.27 16.56
N LYS A 246 2.18 -6.98 15.32
CA LYS A 246 2.65 -7.97 14.37
C LYS A 246 3.60 -7.34 13.36
N ARG A 247 4.62 -8.11 12.98
CA ARG A 247 5.50 -7.79 11.87
C ARG A 247 5.34 -8.85 10.78
N VAL A 248 5.09 -8.44 9.54
CA VAL A 248 4.80 -9.35 8.42
C VAL A 248 5.62 -8.95 7.21
N ILE A 249 6.27 -9.93 6.58
CA ILE A 249 7.02 -9.73 5.34
C ILE A 249 6.19 -10.24 4.17
N TRP A 250 6.02 -9.39 3.17
CA TRP A 250 5.34 -9.70 1.93
C TRP A 250 6.29 -9.57 0.75
N LYS A 251 6.37 -10.59 -0.11
CA LYS A 251 7.02 -10.52 -1.41
C LYS A 251 6.03 -9.98 -2.43
N ARG A 252 6.37 -8.91 -3.14
CA ARG A 252 5.60 -8.40 -4.28
C ARG A 252 5.82 -9.33 -5.47
N VAL A 253 4.76 -9.93 -5.98
CA VAL A 253 4.84 -10.95 -7.03
C VAL A 253 4.20 -10.50 -8.34
N LEU A 254 3.15 -9.68 -8.28
CA LEU A 254 2.51 -9.05 -9.43
C LEU A 254 2.29 -7.57 -9.15
N HIS A 255 2.48 -6.70 -10.14
CA HIS A 255 2.06 -5.32 -10.07
C HIS A 255 2.01 -4.67 -11.45
N LEU A 256 1.22 -3.61 -11.58
CA LEU A 256 1.26 -2.73 -12.74
C LEU A 256 2.33 -1.65 -12.53
N ASN A 257 3.27 -1.55 -13.50
CA ASN A 257 4.25 -0.48 -13.51
C ASN A 257 3.62 0.88 -13.92
N GLN A 258 4.42 1.93 -14.04
CA GLN A 258 3.94 3.26 -14.45
C GLN A 258 3.32 3.29 -15.85
N LYS A 259 3.72 2.38 -16.74
CA LYS A 259 3.19 2.25 -18.11
C LYS A 259 1.96 1.34 -18.20
N ASN A 260 1.38 0.91 -17.08
CA ASN A 260 0.31 -0.09 -17.00
C ASN A 260 0.68 -1.49 -17.51
N GLU A 261 1.99 -1.80 -17.58
CA GLU A 261 2.47 -3.12 -17.95
C GLU A 261 2.55 -4.00 -16.68
N LEU A 262 2.14 -5.26 -16.84
CA LEU A 262 2.23 -6.25 -15.78
C LEU A 262 3.69 -6.69 -15.58
N VAL A 263 4.18 -6.52 -14.36
CA VAL A 263 5.46 -7.05 -13.90
C VAL A 263 5.20 -8.27 -13.01
N GLN A 264 5.89 -9.38 -13.32
CA GLN A 264 5.76 -10.65 -12.61
C GLN A 264 7.10 -11.09 -12.03
N SER A 265 7.09 -11.60 -10.77
CA SER A 265 8.29 -12.06 -10.05
C SER A 265 7.99 -13.24 -9.11
N TRP A 266 7.12 -14.18 -9.52
CA TRP A 266 6.70 -15.35 -8.74
C TRP A 266 7.07 -16.68 -9.42
#